data_d918c4b7bd01212a7ec6355b3bb64878
#
_entry.id   d918c4b7bd01212a7ec6355b3bb64878
#
_cell.length_a   1.000
_cell.length_b   1.000
_cell.length_c   1.000
_cell.angle_alpha   90.00
_cell.angle_beta   90.00
_cell.angle_gamma   90.00
#
_symmetry.space_group_name_H-M   'P 1'
#
loop_
_entity.id
_entity.type
_entity.pdbx_description
1 polymer ?
#
loop_
_entity_poly.entity_id
_entity_poly.type
_entity_poly.pdbx_seq_one_letter_code
_entity_poly.pdbx_strand_id
1 'polypeptide(L)'
;MYAQEQIKPYEGNAHKREQVELLFDNIAPTYDALNHTLSFGFDRSWRRRAVKTLAAYKPQTVLDVATGTGDFALLLAHKLKLRRVTAVDISEGMMRVGREKAAREGLHDVVRFQKEDCSCLSFEDGSFDAVTVTFGIRNFEDLDACLGEMCRVLRKGGHLVMLELSYPHRKLWRVLFGIYSKLVMPVIGRLISGDNSAYTYLPETMKAFPQGEVMQEIVLKNGFANVAFHRLTMGICTLYVAEK
;
A
#
# COMPACT_ATOMS: atom_id res chain seq x y z
N MET A 1 14.80 9.87 8.79
CA MET A 1 14.88 9.56 7.32
C MET A 1 15.31 8.12 7.17
N TYR A 2 14.53 7.31 6.45
CA TYR A 2 14.77 5.89 6.24
C TYR A 2 15.33 5.64 4.83
N ALA A 3 15.99 4.49 4.62
CA ALA A 3 16.70 4.22 3.37
C ALA A 3 15.81 4.27 2.11
N GLN A 4 14.57 3.76 2.18
CA GLN A 4 13.65 3.79 1.05
C GLN A 4 13.17 5.21 0.69
N GLU A 5 13.22 6.19 1.60
CA GLU A 5 12.83 7.58 1.33
C GLU A 5 13.76 8.27 0.34
N GLN A 6 15.00 7.81 0.24
CA GLN A 6 16.01 8.35 -0.68
C GLN A 6 15.95 7.72 -2.08
N ILE A 7 15.27 6.58 -2.23
CA ILE A 7 15.17 5.89 -3.52
C ILE A 7 14.07 6.57 -4.34
N LYS A 8 14.45 7.06 -5.51
CA LYS A 8 13.56 7.74 -6.46
C LYS A 8 13.37 6.88 -7.73
N PRO A 9 12.18 6.92 -8.36
CA PRO A 9 11.92 6.18 -9.60
C PRO A 9 12.74 6.66 -10.79
N TYR A 10 13.00 7.98 -10.85
CA TYR A 10 13.68 8.62 -11.96
C TYR A 10 14.88 9.44 -11.47
N GLU A 11 15.82 9.69 -12.36
CA GLU A 11 16.92 10.63 -12.12
C GLU A 11 16.39 12.09 -12.14
N GLY A 12 17.04 12.97 -11.37
CA GLY A 12 16.73 14.40 -11.34
C GLY A 12 16.46 14.96 -9.95
N ASN A 13 16.19 16.27 -9.89
CA ASN A 13 16.05 17.03 -8.63
C ASN A 13 14.62 17.10 -8.10
N ALA A 14 13.63 16.57 -8.82
CA ALA A 14 12.25 16.56 -8.36
C ALA A 14 12.10 15.78 -7.05
N HIS A 15 11.13 16.17 -6.21
CA HIS A 15 10.83 15.47 -4.99
C HIS A 15 10.41 14.01 -5.26
N LYS A 16 10.71 13.11 -4.35
CA LYS A 16 10.34 11.69 -4.49
C LYS A 16 8.84 11.54 -4.74
N ARG A 17 8.01 12.28 -4.01
CA ARG A 17 6.55 12.28 -4.14
C ARG A 17 6.11 12.57 -5.58
N GLU A 18 6.65 13.62 -6.21
CA GLU A 18 6.32 14.01 -7.60
C GLU A 18 6.71 12.93 -8.60
N GLN A 19 7.88 12.32 -8.40
CA GLN A 19 8.36 11.23 -9.25
C GLN A 19 7.52 9.95 -9.08
N VAL A 20 7.09 9.65 -7.85
CA VAL A 20 6.20 8.53 -7.54
C VAL A 20 4.82 8.75 -8.16
N GLU A 21 4.25 9.96 -8.05
CA GLU A 21 2.98 10.32 -8.72
C GLU A 21 3.09 10.09 -10.23
N LEU A 22 4.12 10.62 -10.87
CA LEU A 22 4.36 10.46 -12.30
C LEU A 22 4.50 8.97 -12.69
N LEU A 23 5.27 8.20 -11.93
CA LEU A 23 5.44 6.77 -12.18
C LEU A 23 4.10 6.04 -12.20
N PHE A 24 3.29 6.25 -11.16
CA PHE A 24 1.99 5.57 -11.02
C PHE A 24 0.95 6.06 -12.02
N ASP A 25 0.95 7.34 -12.39
CA ASP A 25 0.11 7.86 -13.48
C ASP A 25 0.43 7.17 -14.81
N ASN A 26 1.72 6.99 -15.12
CA ASN A 26 2.16 6.34 -16.35
C ASN A 26 1.75 4.87 -16.45
N ILE A 27 1.83 4.12 -15.35
CA ILE A 27 1.54 2.67 -15.35
C ILE A 27 0.09 2.33 -14.99
N ALA A 28 -0.75 3.32 -14.64
CA ALA A 28 -2.10 3.11 -14.15
C ALA A 28 -2.95 2.15 -15.01
N PRO A 29 -2.96 2.24 -16.36
CA PRO A 29 -3.78 1.35 -17.19
C PRO A 29 -3.40 -0.13 -17.10
N THR A 30 -2.13 -0.44 -16.79
CA THR A 30 -1.59 -1.80 -16.80
C THR A 30 -1.28 -2.34 -15.39
N TYR A 31 -1.42 -1.49 -14.38
CA TYR A 31 -0.98 -1.75 -13.01
C TYR A 31 -1.56 -3.02 -12.41
N ASP A 32 -2.88 -3.25 -12.53
CA ASP A 32 -3.52 -4.42 -11.94
C ASP A 32 -3.05 -5.72 -12.58
N ALA A 33 -3.03 -5.76 -13.92
CA ALA A 33 -2.55 -6.91 -14.67
C ALA A 33 -1.11 -7.26 -14.29
N LEU A 34 -0.30 -6.22 -14.13
CA LEU A 34 1.09 -6.33 -13.72
C LEU A 34 1.25 -6.93 -12.34
N ASN A 35 0.58 -6.37 -11.33
CA ASN A 35 0.66 -6.84 -9.95
C ASN A 35 0.18 -8.27 -9.80
N HIS A 36 -0.93 -8.63 -10.45
CA HIS A 36 -1.45 -9.98 -10.43
C HIS A 36 -0.48 -10.98 -11.09
N THR A 37 0.15 -10.58 -12.20
CA THR A 37 1.13 -11.43 -12.90
C THR A 37 2.40 -11.58 -12.08
N LEU A 38 2.97 -10.49 -11.58
CA LEU A 38 4.19 -10.51 -10.77
C LEU A 38 4.02 -11.21 -9.43
N SER A 39 2.83 -11.19 -8.86
CA SER A 39 2.54 -11.90 -7.61
C SER A 39 2.04 -13.34 -7.83
N PHE A 40 1.94 -13.83 -9.08
CA PHE A 40 1.27 -15.10 -9.41
C PHE A 40 -0.14 -15.19 -8.79
N GLY A 41 -0.83 -14.05 -8.63
CA GLY A 41 -2.14 -13.96 -8.00
C GLY A 41 -2.15 -14.10 -6.47
N PHE A 42 -1.00 -14.23 -5.81
CA PHE A 42 -0.92 -14.26 -4.35
C PHE A 42 -1.39 -12.97 -3.69
N ASP A 43 -1.26 -11.82 -4.37
CA ASP A 43 -1.73 -10.52 -3.91
C ASP A 43 -3.22 -10.56 -3.51
N ARG A 44 -4.06 -11.28 -4.25
CA ARG A 44 -5.49 -11.48 -3.93
C ARG A 44 -5.68 -12.25 -2.61
N SER A 45 -4.82 -13.23 -2.33
CA SER A 45 -4.85 -13.98 -1.08
C SER A 45 -4.41 -13.12 0.09
N TRP A 46 -3.35 -12.32 -0.09
CA TRP A 46 -2.85 -11.40 0.92
C TRP A 46 -3.88 -10.32 1.28
N ARG A 47 -4.51 -9.69 0.27
CA ARG A 47 -5.62 -8.73 0.49
C ARG A 47 -6.80 -9.36 1.23
N ARG A 48 -7.21 -10.59 0.84
CA ARG A 48 -8.28 -11.31 1.58
C ARG A 48 -7.91 -11.57 3.04
N ARG A 49 -6.65 -11.86 3.33
CA ARG A 49 -6.16 -12.01 4.70
C ARG A 49 -6.25 -10.69 5.47
N ALA A 50 -5.85 -9.58 4.87
CA ALA A 50 -5.97 -8.25 5.48
C ALA A 50 -7.43 -7.88 5.76
N VAL A 51 -8.34 -8.11 4.80
CA VAL A 51 -9.80 -7.92 5.01
C VAL A 51 -10.32 -8.77 6.18
N LYS A 52 -9.95 -10.06 6.24
CA LYS A 52 -10.35 -10.95 7.33
C LYS A 52 -9.85 -10.46 8.69
N THR A 53 -8.65 -9.92 8.74
CA THR A 53 -8.08 -9.32 9.95
C THR A 53 -8.86 -8.08 10.36
N LEU A 54 -9.11 -7.17 9.42
CA LEU A 54 -9.87 -5.94 9.66
C LEU A 54 -11.32 -6.22 10.08
N ALA A 55 -11.95 -7.26 9.54
CA ALA A 55 -13.32 -7.66 9.84
C ALA A 55 -13.57 -7.93 11.33
N ALA A 56 -12.55 -8.41 12.06
CA ALA A 56 -12.63 -8.69 13.49
C ALA A 56 -12.94 -7.43 14.32
N TYR A 57 -12.55 -6.26 13.84
CA TYR A 57 -12.73 -4.96 14.50
C TYR A 57 -14.02 -4.25 14.13
N LYS A 58 -14.80 -4.79 13.17
CA LYS A 58 -16.11 -4.29 12.74
C LYS A 58 -16.15 -2.78 12.43
N PRO A 59 -15.21 -2.24 11.66
CA PRO A 59 -15.20 -0.82 11.31
C PRO A 59 -16.47 -0.46 10.51
N GLN A 60 -16.90 0.80 10.59
CA GLN A 60 -17.96 1.36 9.75
C GLN A 60 -17.38 2.34 8.72
N THR A 61 -16.32 3.05 9.09
CA THR A 61 -15.63 4.03 8.25
C THR A 61 -14.17 3.62 8.11
N VAL A 62 -13.69 3.53 6.88
CA VAL A 62 -12.30 3.14 6.57
C VAL A 62 -11.68 4.20 5.67
N LEU A 63 -10.45 4.61 5.99
CA LEU A 63 -9.58 5.36 5.10
C LEU A 63 -8.59 4.38 4.46
N ASP A 64 -8.60 4.27 3.14
CA ASP A 64 -7.62 3.47 2.39
C ASP A 64 -6.59 4.40 1.75
N VAL A 65 -5.38 4.41 2.32
CA VAL A 65 -4.28 5.31 1.94
C VAL A 65 -3.41 4.66 0.88
N ALA A 66 -2.97 5.46 -0.10
CA ALA A 66 -2.30 4.99 -1.31
C ALA A 66 -3.13 3.88 -1.98
N THR A 67 -4.41 4.19 -2.21
CA THR A 67 -5.42 3.24 -2.70
C THR A 67 -5.14 2.75 -4.12
N GLY A 68 -4.38 3.50 -4.91
CA GLY A 68 -4.07 3.21 -6.30
C GLY A 68 -5.33 3.08 -7.15
N THR A 69 -5.45 1.97 -7.85
CA THR A 69 -6.64 1.61 -8.66
C THR A 69 -7.83 1.12 -7.83
N GLY A 70 -7.78 1.25 -6.50
CA GLY A 70 -8.89 0.94 -5.61
C GLY A 70 -9.14 -0.54 -5.33
N ASP A 71 -8.30 -1.45 -5.77
CA ASP A 71 -8.51 -2.91 -5.59
C ASP A 71 -8.82 -3.30 -4.16
N PHE A 72 -8.13 -2.70 -3.18
CA PHE A 72 -8.36 -3.02 -1.78
C PHE A 72 -9.61 -2.33 -1.24
N ALA A 73 -9.83 -1.06 -1.56
CA ALA A 73 -11.02 -0.30 -1.19
C ALA A 73 -12.31 -0.98 -1.69
N LEU A 74 -12.32 -1.43 -2.95
CA LEU A 74 -13.45 -2.17 -3.53
C LEU A 74 -13.64 -3.53 -2.84
N LEU A 75 -12.55 -4.26 -2.57
CA LEU A 75 -12.62 -5.53 -1.86
C LEU A 75 -13.17 -5.36 -0.43
N LEU A 76 -12.80 -4.29 0.27
CA LEU A 76 -13.36 -3.94 1.58
C LEU A 76 -14.88 -3.71 1.48
N ALA A 77 -15.33 -2.90 0.52
CA ALA A 77 -16.75 -2.61 0.30
C ALA A 77 -17.57 -3.87 -0.03
N HIS A 78 -17.02 -4.80 -0.82
CA HIS A 78 -17.67 -6.07 -1.13
C HIS A 78 -17.75 -7.05 0.04
N LYS A 79 -16.74 -7.06 0.90
CA LYS A 79 -16.60 -8.09 1.94
C LYS A 79 -17.09 -7.67 3.31
N LEU A 80 -17.14 -6.36 3.56
CA LEU A 80 -17.53 -5.80 4.84
C LEU A 80 -18.77 -4.91 4.67
N LYS A 81 -19.62 -4.87 5.68
CA LYS A 81 -20.78 -3.96 5.72
C LYS A 81 -20.32 -2.58 6.19
N LEU A 82 -19.63 -1.86 5.31
CA LEU A 82 -19.10 -0.54 5.61
C LEU A 82 -20.11 0.55 5.27
N ARG A 83 -20.14 1.59 6.08
CA ARG A 83 -20.87 2.83 5.78
C ARG A 83 -20.15 3.62 4.69
N ARG A 84 -18.80 3.65 4.75
CA ARG A 84 -17.98 4.41 3.81
C ARG A 84 -16.54 3.86 3.77
N VAL A 85 -15.97 3.85 2.58
CA VAL A 85 -14.53 3.76 2.33
C VAL A 85 -14.12 5.07 1.67
N THR A 86 -13.22 5.82 2.31
CA THR A 86 -12.55 6.97 1.70
C THR A 86 -11.22 6.46 1.17
N ALA A 87 -11.07 6.48 -0.15
CA ALA A 87 -9.92 5.93 -0.87
C ALA A 87 -9.05 7.11 -1.34
N VAL A 88 -7.84 7.24 -0.83
CA VAL A 88 -6.98 8.40 -1.12
C VAL A 88 -5.68 8.00 -1.78
N ASP A 89 -5.25 8.81 -2.74
CA ASP A 89 -3.98 8.64 -3.45
C ASP A 89 -3.46 10.00 -3.94
N ILE A 90 -2.17 10.09 -4.22
CA ILE A 90 -1.57 11.25 -4.92
C ILE A 90 -1.77 11.17 -6.43
N SER A 91 -1.86 9.95 -7.01
CA SER A 91 -2.00 9.69 -8.43
C SER A 91 -3.46 9.78 -8.88
N GLU A 92 -3.79 10.81 -9.64
CA GLU A 92 -5.12 10.96 -10.23
C GLU A 92 -5.38 9.92 -11.33
N GLY A 93 -4.33 9.53 -12.08
CA GLY A 93 -4.41 8.49 -13.09
C GLY A 93 -4.85 7.15 -12.51
N MET A 94 -4.28 6.76 -11.38
CA MET A 94 -4.66 5.55 -10.64
C MET A 94 -6.11 5.61 -10.14
N MET A 95 -6.48 6.71 -9.49
CA MET A 95 -7.84 6.89 -8.95
C MET A 95 -8.90 6.94 -10.04
N ARG A 96 -8.59 7.45 -11.23
CA ARG A 96 -9.51 7.40 -12.38
C ARG A 96 -9.90 5.97 -12.71
N VAL A 97 -8.92 5.05 -12.80
CA VAL A 97 -9.19 3.62 -12.99
C VAL A 97 -10.04 3.07 -11.84
N GLY A 98 -9.75 3.47 -10.61
CA GLY A 98 -10.52 3.07 -9.43
C GLY A 98 -11.98 3.53 -9.48
N ARG A 99 -12.24 4.78 -9.87
CA ARG A 99 -13.61 5.31 -10.03
C ARG A 99 -14.39 4.57 -11.11
N GLU A 100 -13.74 4.25 -12.23
CA GLU A 100 -14.36 3.46 -13.31
C GLU A 100 -14.74 2.05 -12.83
N LYS A 101 -13.88 1.39 -12.03
CA LYS A 101 -14.20 0.10 -11.41
C LYS A 101 -15.37 0.23 -10.43
N ALA A 102 -15.33 1.21 -9.52
CA ALA A 102 -16.38 1.46 -8.54
C ALA A 102 -17.74 1.70 -9.20
N ALA A 103 -17.78 2.47 -10.28
CA ALA A 103 -18.99 2.73 -11.05
C ALA A 103 -19.52 1.45 -11.70
N ARG A 104 -18.65 0.65 -12.33
CA ARG A 104 -19.02 -0.63 -12.97
C ARG A 104 -19.54 -1.67 -11.97
N GLU A 105 -19.03 -1.64 -10.72
CA GLU A 105 -19.42 -2.57 -9.66
C GLU A 105 -20.55 -2.04 -8.77
N GLY A 106 -21.07 -0.83 -9.05
CA GLY A 106 -22.15 -0.21 -8.27
C GLY A 106 -21.75 0.21 -6.85
N LEU A 107 -20.45 0.46 -6.63
CA LEU A 107 -19.88 0.80 -5.32
C LEU A 107 -19.58 2.28 -5.13
N HIS A 108 -19.92 3.14 -6.10
CA HIS A 108 -19.62 4.57 -6.08
C HIS A 108 -20.26 5.34 -4.92
N ASP A 109 -21.30 4.81 -4.28
CA ASP A 109 -21.90 5.41 -3.08
C ASP A 109 -21.16 5.07 -1.79
N VAL A 110 -20.48 3.92 -1.76
CA VAL A 110 -19.75 3.42 -0.59
C VAL A 110 -18.28 3.82 -0.66
N VAL A 111 -17.64 3.74 -1.85
CA VAL A 111 -16.23 4.05 -2.07
C VAL A 111 -16.10 5.43 -2.70
N ARG A 112 -15.43 6.34 -2.00
CA ARG A 112 -15.19 7.73 -2.46
C ARG A 112 -13.69 7.93 -2.66
N PHE A 113 -13.30 8.32 -3.88
CA PHE A 113 -11.92 8.61 -4.23
C PHE A 113 -11.63 10.10 -4.10
N GLN A 114 -10.55 10.45 -3.39
CA GLN A 114 -10.11 11.82 -3.14
C GLN A 114 -8.59 11.92 -3.29
N LYS A 115 -8.11 12.97 -3.96
CA LYS A 115 -6.67 13.23 -4.05
C LYS A 115 -6.17 13.80 -2.74
N GLU A 116 -5.21 13.13 -2.09
CA GLU A 116 -4.63 13.53 -0.81
C GLU A 116 -3.15 13.15 -0.76
N ASP A 117 -2.40 13.96 -0.05
CA ASP A 117 -1.05 13.63 0.39
C ASP A 117 -1.12 13.01 1.79
N CYS A 118 -0.65 11.78 1.93
CA CYS A 118 -0.69 11.06 3.19
C CYS A 118 0.16 11.72 4.31
N SER A 119 1.10 12.59 3.96
CA SER A 119 1.89 13.36 4.93
C SER A 119 1.13 14.57 5.53
N CYS A 120 -0.03 14.93 4.93
CA CYS A 120 -0.85 16.07 5.36
C CYS A 120 -2.32 15.83 4.95
N LEU A 121 -3.01 14.94 5.65
CA LEU A 121 -4.40 14.57 5.35
C LEU A 121 -5.38 15.68 5.77
N SER A 122 -6.33 16.00 4.88
CA SER A 122 -7.34 17.05 5.12
C SER A 122 -8.45 16.67 6.10
N PHE A 123 -8.41 15.48 6.68
CA PHE A 123 -9.44 14.96 7.59
C PHE A 123 -9.21 15.40 9.04
N GLU A 124 -10.30 15.51 9.79
CA GLU A 124 -10.27 15.81 11.23
C GLU A 124 -9.69 14.64 12.03
N ASP A 125 -9.19 14.93 13.23
CA ASP A 125 -8.72 13.93 14.18
C ASP A 125 -9.81 12.93 14.53
N GLY A 126 -9.48 11.65 14.54
CA GLY A 126 -10.42 10.60 14.94
C GLY A 126 -11.60 10.36 14.00
N SER A 127 -11.48 10.72 12.72
CA SER A 127 -12.56 10.61 11.72
C SER A 127 -12.87 9.19 11.27
N PHE A 128 -11.92 8.24 11.44
CA PHE A 128 -12.03 6.90 10.90
C PHE A 128 -11.93 5.81 11.96
N ASP A 129 -12.72 4.75 11.79
CA ASP A 129 -12.64 3.53 12.61
C ASP A 129 -11.39 2.71 12.30
N ALA A 130 -10.98 2.73 11.04
CA ALA A 130 -9.78 2.04 10.58
C ALA A 130 -9.08 2.82 9.46
N VAL A 131 -7.76 2.65 9.40
CA VAL A 131 -6.92 3.07 8.27
C VAL A 131 -6.27 1.84 7.66
N THR A 132 -6.22 1.80 6.34
CA THR A 132 -5.55 0.72 5.61
C THR A 132 -4.55 1.30 4.63
N VAL A 133 -3.45 0.57 4.38
CA VAL A 133 -2.52 0.85 3.29
C VAL A 133 -2.00 -0.47 2.72
N THR A 134 -2.13 -0.66 1.40
CA THR A 134 -1.71 -1.91 0.76
C THR A 134 -0.76 -1.63 -0.40
N PHE A 135 0.49 -2.12 -0.27
CA PHE A 135 1.56 -2.01 -1.27
C PHE A 135 1.98 -0.58 -1.63
N GLY A 136 1.65 0.40 -0.77
CA GLY A 136 1.92 1.81 -0.99
C GLY A 136 2.98 2.41 -0.08
N ILE A 137 3.08 1.94 1.18
CA ILE A 137 3.84 2.60 2.25
C ILE A 137 5.35 2.69 1.98
N ARG A 138 5.93 1.74 1.23
CA ARG A 138 7.35 1.79 0.84
C ARG A 138 7.70 2.97 -0.08
N ASN A 139 6.69 3.56 -0.72
CA ASN A 139 6.86 4.68 -1.66
C ASN A 139 6.80 6.05 -0.98
N PHE A 140 6.41 6.12 0.29
CA PHE A 140 6.28 7.39 1.00
C PHE A 140 7.62 8.13 1.08
N GLU A 141 7.57 9.44 0.88
CA GLU A 141 8.74 10.33 0.98
C GLU A 141 9.11 10.62 2.43
N ASP A 142 8.10 10.71 3.32
CA ASP A 142 8.25 10.86 4.76
C ASP A 142 7.36 9.84 5.48
N LEU A 143 7.96 8.74 5.90
CA LEU A 143 7.25 7.64 6.55
C LEU A 143 6.71 8.02 7.93
N ASP A 144 7.48 8.79 8.69
CA ASP A 144 7.07 9.24 10.04
C ASP A 144 5.88 10.21 9.96
N ALA A 145 5.91 11.19 9.05
CA ALA A 145 4.79 12.10 8.84
C ALA A 145 3.52 11.37 8.41
N CYS A 146 3.63 10.45 7.43
CA CYS A 146 2.47 9.67 6.97
C CYS A 146 1.88 8.78 8.07
N LEU A 147 2.71 8.10 8.87
CA LEU A 147 2.24 7.29 9.99
C LEU A 147 1.60 8.14 11.09
N GLY A 148 2.16 9.32 11.38
CA GLY A 148 1.59 10.29 12.32
C GLY A 148 0.20 10.76 11.90
N GLU A 149 0.03 11.10 10.62
CA GLU A 149 -1.26 11.50 10.06
C GLU A 149 -2.29 10.35 10.08
N MET A 150 -1.87 9.13 9.69
CA MET A 150 -2.74 7.95 9.80
C MET A 150 -3.17 7.70 11.27
N CYS A 151 -2.25 7.89 12.23
CA CYS A 151 -2.58 7.81 13.64
C CYS A 151 -3.52 8.94 14.06
N ARG A 152 -3.29 10.18 13.63
CA ARG A 152 -4.11 11.34 13.95
C ARG A 152 -5.57 11.14 13.54
N VAL A 153 -5.80 10.73 12.29
CA VAL A 153 -7.16 10.57 11.74
C VAL A 153 -7.90 9.33 12.25
N LEU A 154 -7.20 8.36 12.85
CA LEU A 154 -7.83 7.24 13.55
C LEU A 154 -8.46 7.70 14.87
N ARG A 155 -9.67 7.21 15.16
CA ARG A 155 -10.27 7.34 16.49
C ARG A 155 -9.50 6.51 17.54
N LYS A 156 -9.65 6.83 18.81
CA LYS A 156 -9.15 5.98 19.91
C LYS A 156 -9.74 4.57 19.82
N GLY A 157 -8.88 3.56 19.96
CA GLY A 157 -9.24 2.15 19.72
C GLY A 157 -9.50 1.80 18.26
N GLY A 158 -9.18 2.70 17.32
CA GLY A 158 -9.17 2.43 15.89
C GLY A 158 -7.94 1.64 15.47
N HIS A 159 -8.00 1.00 14.31
CA HIS A 159 -6.95 0.07 13.87
C HIS A 159 -6.33 0.48 12.54
N LEU A 160 -5.00 0.39 12.48
CA LEU A 160 -4.23 0.46 11.25
C LEU A 160 -3.95 -0.97 10.76
N VAL A 161 -4.25 -1.24 9.49
CA VAL A 161 -3.90 -2.51 8.83
C VAL A 161 -3.04 -2.20 7.60
N MET A 162 -1.77 -2.59 7.66
CA MET A 162 -0.81 -2.38 6.57
C MET A 162 -0.44 -3.73 5.94
N LEU A 163 -0.43 -3.77 4.62
CA LEU A 163 0.02 -4.92 3.85
C LEU A 163 1.10 -4.47 2.88
N GLU A 164 2.34 -4.95 3.04
CA GLU A 164 3.43 -4.49 2.20
C GLU A 164 4.35 -5.64 1.76
N LEU A 165 4.92 -5.48 0.57
CA LEU A 165 5.92 -6.39 0.05
C LEU A 165 7.18 -6.34 0.91
N SER A 166 7.74 -7.50 1.16
CA SER A 166 8.90 -7.67 2.02
C SER A 166 9.98 -8.49 1.32
N TYR A 167 11.22 -8.32 1.74
CA TYR A 167 12.31 -9.13 1.26
C TYR A 167 12.47 -10.37 2.16
N PRO A 168 12.47 -11.61 1.62
CA PRO A 168 12.52 -12.82 2.44
C PRO A 168 13.72 -12.86 3.40
N HIS A 169 13.47 -13.15 4.68
CA HIS A 169 14.53 -13.21 5.69
C HIS A 169 15.31 -14.53 5.67
N ARG A 170 14.68 -15.66 5.28
CA ARG A 170 15.32 -16.97 5.19
C ARG A 170 16.22 -17.05 3.96
N LYS A 171 17.47 -17.50 4.13
CA LYS A 171 18.53 -17.50 3.11
C LYS A 171 18.10 -18.15 1.78
N LEU A 172 17.45 -19.31 1.82
CA LEU A 172 16.96 -20.01 0.63
C LEU A 172 15.96 -19.15 -0.17
N TRP A 173 14.93 -18.65 0.50
CA TRP A 173 13.89 -17.83 -0.14
C TRP A 173 14.42 -16.48 -0.63
N ARG A 174 15.41 -15.93 0.08
CA ARG A 174 16.11 -14.72 -0.34
C ARG A 174 16.87 -14.92 -1.66
N VAL A 175 17.55 -16.06 -1.82
CA VAL A 175 18.26 -16.38 -3.07
C VAL A 175 17.26 -16.58 -4.21
N LEU A 176 16.19 -17.38 -4.01
CA LEU A 176 15.17 -17.64 -5.02
C LEU A 176 14.45 -16.34 -5.43
N PHE A 177 14.06 -15.51 -4.47
CA PHE A 177 13.44 -14.22 -4.75
C PHE A 177 14.42 -13.26 -5.45
N GLY A 178 15.70 -13.28 -5.09
CA GLY A 178 16.75 -12.51 -5.76
C GLY A 178 16.92 -12.89 -7.23
N ILE A 179 16.85 -14.19 -7.57
CA ILE A 179 16.87 -14.67 -8.95
C ILE A 179 15.61 -14.20 -9.68
N TYR A 180 14.44 -14.39 -9.07
CA TYR A 180 13.16 -13.95 -9.61
C TYR A 180 13.14 -12.44 -9.90
N SER A 181 13.56 -11.61 -8.94
CA SER A 181 13.55 -10.15 -9.06
C SER A 181 14.54 -9.63 -10.10
N LYS A 182 15.64 -10.33 -10.35
CA LYS A 182 16.64 -9.92 -11.33
C LYS A 182 16.35 -10.39 -12.76
N LEU A 183 15.77 -11.58 -12.91
CA LEU A 183 15.59 -12.20 -14.21
C LEU A 183 14.14 -12.14 -14.73
N VAL A 184 13.17 -12.37 -13.86
CA VAL A 184 11.75 -12.52 -14.28
C VAL A 184 11.01 -11.18 -14.23
N MET A 185 11.13 -10.43 -13.14
CA MET A 185 10.40 -9.17 -12.98
C MET A 185 10.67 -8.15 -14.09
N PRO A 186 11.94 -7.91 -14.53
CA PRO A 186 12.20 -6.95 -15.61
C PRO A 186 11.61 -7.38 -16.96
N VAL A 187 11.60 -8.70 -17.23
CA VAL A 187 11.04 -9.24 -18.49
C VAL A 187 9.52 -9.04 -18.53
N ILE A 188 8.83 -9.47 -17.47
CA ILE A 188 7.37 -9.30 -17.36
C ILE A 188 7.01 -7.82 -17.42
N GLY A 189 7.78 -7.00 -16.73
CA GLY A 189 7.56 -5.59 -16.69
C GLY A 189 7.65 -4.91 -18.04
N ARG A 190 8.71 -5.17 -18.76
CA ARG A 190 8.91 -4.63 -20.11
C ARG A 190 7.79 -5.05 -21.07
N LEU A 191 7.28 -6.28 -20.93
CA LEU A 191 6.22 -6.81 -21.80
C LEU A 191 4.85 -6.18 -21.52
N ILE A 192 4.58 -5.79 -20.26
CA ILE A 192 3.23 -5.32 -19.86
C ILE A 192 3.12 -3.80 -19.84
N SER A 193 4.10 -3.08 -19.28
CA SER A 193 3.96 -1.62 -19.08
C SER A 193 4.82 -0.75 -19.98
N GLY A 194 5.89 -1.30 -20.57
CA GLY A 194 6.85 -0.51 -21.37
C GLY A 194 7.76 0.42 -20.54
N ASP A 195 7.54 0.60 -19.24
CA ASP A 195 8.36 1.43 -18.36
C ASP A 195 9.38 0.57 -17.58
N ASN A 196 10.67 0.74 -17.90
CA ASN A 196 11.73 0.00 -17.22
C ASN A 196 12.01 0.49 -15.80
N SER A 197 11.67 1.74 -15.46
CA SER A 197 12.00 2.37 -14.18
C SER A 197 11.22 1.75 -13.03
N ALA A 198 9.95 1.42 -13.26
CA ALA A 198 9.10 0.75 -12.25
C ALA A 198 9.69 -0.57 -11.75
N TYR A 199 10.43 -1.29 -12.61
CA TYR A 199 10.95 -2.64 -12.30
C TYR A 199 12.33 -2.66 -11.64
N THR A 200 13.10 -1.60 -11.77
CA THR A 200 14.31 -1.37 -10.97
C THR A 200 13.93 -0.78 -9.61
N TYR A 201 12.99 0.13 -9.59
CA TYR A 201 12.49 0.80 -8.38
C TYR A 201 11.83 -0.16 -7.39
N LEU A 202 10.99 -1.10 -7.86
CA LEU A 202 10.29 -2.04 -6.98
C LEU A 202 11.22 -2.93 -6.13
N PRO A 203 12.19 -3.68 -6.69
CA PRO A 203 13.08 -4.51 -5.88
C PRO A 203 13.98 -3.69 -4.94
N GLU A 204 14.40 -2.50 -5.35
CA GLU A 204 15.24 -1.61 -4.55
C GLU A 204 14.48 -1.09 -3.34
N THR A 205 13.25 -0.58 -3.52
CA THR A 205 12.42 -0.12 -2.43
C THR A 205 12.01 -1.25 -1.48
N MET A 206 11.68 -2.44 -2.01
CA MET A 206 11.40 -3.63 -1.17
C MET A 206 12.58 -4.00 -0.27
N LYS A 207 13.82 -3.89 -0.79
CA LYS A 207 15.04 -4.22 -0.03
C LYS A 207 15.37 -3.16 1.02
N ALA A 208 15.11 -1.89 0.73
CA ALA A 208 15.43 -0.76 1.58
C ALA A 208 14.34 -0.46 2.63
N PHE A 209 13.10 -0.89 2.38
CA PHE A 209 11.98 -0.66 3.29
C PHE A 209 12.18 -1.37 4.63
N PRO A 210 11.97 -0.69 5.78
CA PRO A 210 12.04 -1.31 7.09
C PRO A 210 11.00 -2.41 7.24
N GLN A 211 11.38 -3.56 7.80
CA GLN A 211 10.55 -4.76 7.82
C GLN A 211 10.52 -5.42 9.19
N GLY A 212 9.43 -6.13 9.47
CA GLY A 212 9.29 -6.92 10.68
C GLY A 212 9.39 -6.08 11.93
N GLU A 213 10.29 -6.43 12.80
CA GLU A 213 10.52 -5.81 14.11
C GLU A 213 10.88 -4.31 13.98
N VAL A 214 11.71 -3.95 12.98
CA VAL A 214 12.10 -2.55 12.73
C VAL A 214 10.87 -1.71 12.35
N MET A 215 10.00 -2.21 11.47
CA MET A 215 8.77 -1.50 11.11
C MET A 215 7.80 -1.42 12.28
N GLN A 216 7.74 -2.45 13.13
CA GLN A 216 6.95 -2.44 14.36
C GLN A 216 7.39 -1.31 15.29
N GLU A 217 8.68 -1.12 15.51
CA GLU A 217 9.24 -0.03 16.31
C GLU A 217 8.90 1.35 15.74
N ILE A 218 8.97 1.49 14.41
CA ILE A 218 8.60 2.74 13.72
C ILE A 218 7.12 3.06 13.93
N VAL A 219 6.24 2.08 13.80
CA VAL A 219 4.79 2.28 14.01
C VAL A 219 4.51 2.66 15.47
N LEU A 220 5.13 1.99 16.44
CA LEU A 220 5.03 2.34 17.87
C LEU A 220 5.48 3.77 18.13
N LYS A 221 6.63 4.20 17.57
CA LYS A 221 7.17 5.55 17.70
C LYS A 221 6.19 6.63 17.22
N ASN A 222 5.35 6.29 16.21
CA ASN A 222 4.39 7.21 15.60
C ASN A 222 2.99 7.18 16.25
N GLY A 223 2.89 6.77 17.53
CA GLY A 223 1.70 6.92 18.35
C GLY A 223 0.74 5.73 18.34
N PHE A 224 1.09 4.63 17.70
CA PHE A 224 0.31 3.40 17.76
C PHE A 224 0.72 2.54 18.96
N ALA A 225 -0.21 1.67 19.37
CA ALA A 225 0.00 0.66 20.39
C ALA A 225 -0.28 -0.76 19.81
N ASN A 226 0.08 -1.80 20.57
CA ASN A 226 -0.27 -3.19 20.26
C ASN A 226 0.08 -3.63 18.82
N VAL A 227 1.23 -3.22 18.33
CA VAL A 227 1.65 -3.51 16.95
C VAL A 227 2.07 -4.96 16.83
N ALA A 228 1.37 -5.70 15.96
CA ALA A 228 1.70 -7.07 15.60
C ALA A 228 1.96 -7.18 14.10
N PHE A 229 2.76 -8.16 13.69
CA PHE A 229 2.95 -8.44 12.28
C PHE A 229 3.00 -9.93 11.96
N HIS A 230 2.60 -10.28 10.74
CA HIS A 230 2.56 -11.65 10.23
C HIS A 230 3.23 -11.70 8.85
N ARG A 231 4.30 -12.48 8.73
CA ARG A 231 4.94 -12.75 7.44
C ARG A 231 4.11 -13.75 6.64
N LEU A 232 3.77 -13.38 5.40
CA LEU A 232 3.01 -14.19 4.46
C LEU A 232 3.92 -14.71 3.35
N THR A 233 3.56 -15.83 2.75
CA THR A 233 4.26 -16.43 1.59
C THR A 233 5.79 -16.39 1.75
N MET A 234 6.29 -17.12 2.75
CA MET A 234 7.74 -17.22 3.06
C MET A 234 8.44 -15.87 3.33
N GLY A 235 7.67 -14.82 3.64
CA GLY A 235 8.16 -13.48 3.94
C GLY A 235 8.29 -12.56 2.74
N ILE A 236 7.60 -12.86 1.63
CA ILE A 236 7.51 -11.97 0.45
C ILE A 236 6.52 -10.82 0.70
N CYS A 237 5.58 -11.02 1.62
CA CYS A 237 4.64 -10.00 2.04
C CYS A 237 4.51 -10.03 3.57
N THR A 238 4.30 -8.87 4.17
CA THR A 238 4.06 -8.76 5.62
C THR A 238 2.78 -7.96 5.88
N LEU A 239 1.94 -8.50 6.74
CA LEU A 239 0.73 -7.87 7.25
C LEU A 239 1.04 -7.32 8.66
N TYR A 240 0.85 -6.02 8.86
CA TYR A 240 0.97 -5.35 10.15
C TYR A 240 -0.41 -4.92 10.62
N VAL A 241 -0.63 -4.98 11.92
CA VAL A 241 -1.84 -4.50 12.58
C VAL A 241 -1.42 -3.72 13.80
N ALA A 242 -1.97 -2.53 13.95
CA ALA A 242 -1.70 -1.66 15.10
C ALA A 242 -3.00 -1.01 15.60
N GLU A 243 -3.04 -0.64 16.85
CA GLU A 243 -4.15 0.04 17.52
C GLU A 243 -3.71 1.46 17.92
N LYS A 244 -4.62 2.44 17.82
CA LYS A 244 -4.42 3.79 18.37
C LYS A 244 -4.91 3.88 19.79
#